data_37556095caecdcfd7ca978f593bc6916
#
_entry.id   37556095caecdcfd7ca978f593bc6916
#
_cell.length_a   1.000
_cell.length_b   1.000
_cell.length_c   1.000
_cell.angle_alpha   90.00
_cell.angle_beta   90.00
_cell.angle_gamma   90.00
#
_symmetry.space_group_name_H-M   'P 1'
#
loop_
_entity.id
_entity.type
_entity.pdbx_description
1 polymer ?
#
loop_
_entity_poly.entity_id
_entity_poly.type
_entity_poly.pdbx_seq_one_letter_code
_entity_poly.pdbx_strand_id
1 'polypeptide(L)'
;MPAGLYVDPDVFRTERDAIFSRSWLLAGASRSVARPGDQLAADLGHWRVVLVRGDDGALRAFHNVCRHRAGALLWDDEACHARSIRCRYHGWRYELTGRLQQATGFGEDLQPDDWGLFPVPCAEWRGLAFVHPGPDPEPLDRQLDALSRAAGDLRWTDQDPLGVARHTIACNWKVYVENYLEGYHVPYLHLDLARDVDLDTYEVRPGDRHAVHVALPRGDGAVNDGFWAWVWPNAALNVYRRGTCIERIVPAGPDRTVLHYTYLASPTANAADREAMLSMSGTLTAEDTRICEVVQRNLSDGPYRSGRLSPRHESGVLAFQESVLASLKDRR
;
A
#
# COMPACT_ATOMS: atom_id res chain seq x y z
N MET A 1 -13.75 9.20 -14.70
CA MET A 1 -13.12 8.52 -15.89
C MET A 1 -14.14 7.67 -16.65
N PRO A 2 -13.90 7.29 -17.94
CA PRO A 2 -14.72 6.33 -18.67
C PRO A 2 -14.69 4.93 -18.06
N ALA A 3 -15.82 4.21 -18.09
CA ALA A 3 -15.97 2.86 -17.52
C ALA A 3 -14.89 1.86 -18.03
N GLY A 4 -14.54 1.93 -19.33
CA GLY A 4 -13.51 1.05 -19.90
C GLY A 4 -12.16 1.10 -19.19
N LEU A 5 -11.80 2.21 -18.52
CA LEU A 5 -10.54 2.30 -17.78
C LEU A 5 -10.53 1.46 -16.48
N TYR A 6 -11.69 0.98 -16.04
CA TYR A 6 -11.79 0.13 -14.83
C TYR A 6 -11.94 -1.35 -15.14
N VAL A 7 -12.35 -1.70 -16.36
CA VAL A 7 -12.72 -3.09 -16.69
C VAL A 7 -11.84 -3.72 -17.77
N ASP A 8 -11.10 -2.92 -18.53
CA ASP A 8 -10.27 -3.41 -19.63
C ASP A 8 -8.96 -4.03 -19.08
N PRO A 9 -8.71 -5.34 -19.35
CA PRO A 9 -7.48 -5.99 -18.92
C PRO A 9 -6.22 -5.39 -19.56
N ASP A 10 -6.31 -4.77 -20.75
CA ASP A 10 -5.17 -4.12 -21.40
C ASP A 10 -4.79 -2.82 -20.68
N VAL A 11 -5.77 -2.07 -20.20
CA VAL A 11 -5.53 -0.92 -19.34
C VAL A 11 -4.83 -1.36 -18.05
N PHE A 12 -5.34 -2.41 -17.40
CA PHE A 12 -4.71 -2.96 -16.19
C PHE A 12 -3.24 -3.37 -16.44
N ARG A 13 -2.95 -4.03 -17.55
CA ARG A 13 -1.56 -4.38 -17.92
C ARG A 13 -0.70 -3.13 -18.16
N THR A 14 -1.30 -2.10 -18.75
CA THR A 14 -0.63 -0.82 -19.03
C THR A 14 -0.25 -0.09 -17.75
N GLU A 15 -1.09 -0.12 -16.72
CA GLU A 15 -0.85 0.51 -15.43
C GLU A 15 0.42 0.00 -14.74
N ARG A 16 0.81 -1.25 -14.96
CA ARG A 16 2.07 -1.79 -14.47
C ARG A 16 3.26 -0.90 -14.83
N ASP A 17 3.38 -0.53 -16.09
CA ASP A 17 4.54 0.21 -16.59
C ASP A 17 4.33 1.73 -16.54
N ALA A 18 3.08 2.19 -16.60
CA ALA A 18 2.76 3.61 -16.61
C ALA A 18 2.65 4.20 -15.19
N ILE A 19 2.21 3.42 -14.22
CA ILE A 19 1.95 3.87 -12.85
C ILE A 19 2.89 3.17 -11.87
N PHE A 20 2.75 1.85 -11.71
CA PHE A 20 3.37 1.12 -10.60
C PHE A 20 4.89 0.99 -10.74
N SER A 21 5.44 0.89 -11.95
CA SER A 21 6.90 0.87 -12.15
C SER A 21 7.55 2.24 -11.99
N ARG A 22 6.76 3.31 -11.96
CA ARG A 22 7.22 4.72 -11.86
C ARG A 22 6.84 5.36 -10.53
N SER A 23 6.52 4.56 -9.53
CA SER A 23 6.03 5.04 -8.24
C SER A 23 6.70 4.33 -7.08
N TRP A 24 6.85 5.04 -5.97
CA TRP A 24 7.16 4.43 -4.70
C TRP A 24 5.94 3.66 -4.17
N LEU A 25 6.11 2.37 -3.94
CA LEU A 25 5.07 1.45 -3.49
C LEU A 25 5.30 1.11 -2.02
N LEU A 26 4.27 1.24 -1.20
CA LEU A 26 4.32 0.74 0.18
C LEU A 26 4.50 -0.78 0.15
N ALA A 27 5.59 -1.27 0.76
CA ALA A 27 5.88 -2.70 0.84
C ALA A 27 5.55 -3.28 2.23
N GLY A 28 5.63 -2.47 3.29
CA GLY A 28 5.28 -2.92 4.64
C GLY A 28 5.76 -1.96 5.73
N ALA A 29 5.59 -2.37 6.98
CA ALA A 29 6.13 -1.65 8.13
C ALA A 29 7.62 -1.99 8.31
N SER A 30 8.48 -0.98 8.51
CA SER A 30 9.93 -1.15 8.72
C SER A 30 10.25 -2.05 9.92
N ARG A 31 9.39 -2.07 10.93
CA ARG A 31 9.55 -2.93 12.12
C ARG A 31 9.52 -4.43 11.80
N SER A 32 8.87 -4.82 10.71
CA SER A 32 8.84 -6.21 10.26
C SER A 32 10.21 -6.69 9.74
N VAL A 33 11.11 -5.76 9.48
CA VAL A 33 12.50 -5.99 9.06
C VAL A 33 13.45 -5.11 9.88
N ALA A 34 13.30 -5.08 11.21
CA ALA A 34 14.04 -4.16 12.08
C ALA A 34 15.47 -4.63 12.40
N ARG A 35 15.69 -5.94 12.56
CA ARG A 35 16.97 -6.51 12.98
C ARG A 35 17.74 -7.09 11.80
N PRO A 36 19.08 -7.02 11.78
CA PRO A 36 19.89 -7.71 10.80
C PRO A 36 19.45 -9.18 10.65
N GLY A 37 19.23 -9.61 9.40
CA GLY A 37 18.71 -10.95 9.08
C GLY A 37 17.18 -11.05 8.97
N ASP A 38 16.43 -10.05 9.40
CA ASP A 38 14.98 -10.02 9.16
C ASP A 38 14.69 -9.87 7.67
N GLN A 39 13.73 -10.65 7.19
CA GLN A 39 13.30 -10.70 5.78
C GLN A 39 11.77 -10.71 5.72
N LEU A 40 11.20 -9.99 4.75
CA LEU A 40 9.76 -9.90 4.52
C LEU A 40 9.47 -9.96 3.03
N ALA A 41 8.67 -10.92 2.58
CA ALA A 41 8.11 -10.91 1.24
C ALA A 41 6.89 -9.97 1.17
N ALA A 42 6.78 -9.21 0.11
CA ALA A 42 5.64 -8.36 -0.16
C ALA A 42 5.13 -8.56 -1.59
N ASP A 43 3.85 -8.91 -1.71
CA ASP A 43 3.11 -8.86 -2.97
C ASP A 43 2.59 -7.43 -3.18
N LEU A 44 2.95 -6.83 -4.31
CA LEU A 44 2.55 -5.49 -4.72
C LEU A 44 1.66 -5.53 -5.99
N GLY A 45 1.08 -6.69 -6.28
CA GLY A 45 0.25 -6.97 -7.44
C GLY A 45 1.09 -7.25 -8.69
N HIS A 46 1.56 -6.19 -9.34
CA HIS A 46 2.42 -6.32 -10.51
C HIS A 46 3.87 -6.75 -10.18
N TRP A 47 4.29 -6.60 -8.93
CA TRP A 47 5.66 -6.84 -8.48
C TRP A 47 5.67 -7.63 -7.16
N ARG A 48 6.59 -8.58 -7.05
CA ARG A 48 6.88 -9.30 -5.81
C ARG A 48 8.30 -9.00 -5.39
N VAL A 49 8.46 -8.57 -4.15
CA VAL A 49 9.76 -8.18 -3.60
C VAL A 49 10.04 -8.88 -2.27
N VAL A 50 11.30 -8.93 -1.90
CA VAL A 50 11.76 -9.30 -0.57
C VAL A 50 12.51 -8.12 0.02
N LEU A 51 12.04 -7.60 1.14
CA LEU A 51 12.76 -6.66 1.99
C LEU A 51 13.71 -7.43 2.89
N VAL A 52 14.92 -6.92 3.07
CA VAL A 52 15.98 -7.57 3.87
C VAL A 52 16.72 -6.52 4.69
N ARG A 53 16.88 -6.74 5.99
CA ARG A 53 17.81 -5.94 6.80
C ARG A 53 19.19 -6.61 6.77
N GLY A 54 20.16 -5.92 6.20
CA GLY A 54 21.55 -6.37 6.14
C GLY A 54 22.26 -6.35 7.50
N ASP A 55 23.40 -7.03 7.60
CA ASP A 55 24.24 -7.03 8.81
C ASP A 55 24.78 -5.64 9.14
N ASP A 56 24.89 -4.76 8.16
CA ASP A 56 25.26 -3.35 8.28
C ASP A 56 24.09 -2.44 8.72
N GLY A 57 22.92 -3.02 9.01
CA GLY A 57 21.70 -2.30 9.37
C GLY A 57 20.97 -1.65 8.19
N ALA A 58 21.51 -1.69 6.99
CA ALA A 58 20.85 -1.11 5.82
C ALA A 58 19.64 -1.94 5.37
N LEU A 59 18.54 -1.28 5.05
CA LEU A 59 17.42 -1.91 4.36
C LEU A 59 17.76 -2.10 2.89
N ARG A 60 17.48 -3.29 2.38
CA ARG A 60 17.60 -3.66 0.97
C ARG A 60 16.32 -4.27 0.48
N ALA A 61 16.08 -4.17 -0.81
CA ALA A 61 14.99 -4.88 -1.47
C ALA A 61 15.50 -5.59 -2.73
N PHE A 62 14.90 -6.72 -3.01
CA PHE A 62 15.18 -7.51 -4.21
C PHE A 62 13.86 -8.01 -4.81
N HIS A 63 13.82 -8.22 -6.13
CA HIS A 63 12.74 -8.99 -6.70
C HIS A 63 12.70 -10.39 -6.06
N ASN A 64 11.52 -10.88 -5.70
CA ASN A 64 11.33 -12.21 -5.09
C ASN A 64 11.50 -13.32 -6.14
N VAL A 65 12.65 -13.34 -6.82
CA VAL A 65 12.96 -14.19 -7.95
C VAL A 65 14.39 -14.70 -7.84
N CYS A 66 14.55 -16.02 -7.73
CA CYS A 66 15.86 -16.67 -7.76
C CYS A 66 16.46 -16.64 -9.17
N ARG A 67 17.75 -16.31 -9.26
CA ARG A 67 18.50 -16.23 -10.53
C ARG A 67 18.64 -17.57 -11.25
N HIS A 68 18.43 -18.70 -10.56
CA HIS A 68 18.53 -20.03 -11.18
C HIS A 68 17.38 -20.29 -12.16
N ARG A 69 16.14 -20.41 -11.67
CA ARG A 69 14.96 -20.76 -12.46
C ARG A 69 13.71 -20.09 -11.92
N ALA A 70 13.80 -18.81 -11.61
CA ALA A 70 12.71 -17.93 -11.18
C ALA A 70 11.88 -18.45 -9.98
N GLY A 71 12.44 -19.35 -9.16
CA GLY A 71 11.78 -19.79 -7.92
C GLY A 71 11.66 -18.66 -6.92
N ALA A 72 10.60 -18.64 -6.10
CA ALA A 72 10.46 -17.67 -5.03
C ALA A 72 11.56 -17.84 -3.97
N LEU A 73 12.02 -16.73 -3.42
CA LEU A 73 12.96 -16.72 -2.29
C LEU A 73 12.19 -16.94 -0.98
N LEU A 74 11.10 -16.19 -0.80
CA LEU A 74 10.14 -16.35 0.28
C LEU A 74 8.73 -16.51 -0.32
N TRP A 75 7.80 -17.12 0.44
CA TRP A 75 6.38 -17.14 0.06
C TRP A 75 5.76 -15.76 0.27
N ASP A 76 4.66 -15.49 -0.42
CA ASP A 76 3.97 -14.20 -0.32
C ASP A 76 3.57 -13.89 1.14
N ASP A 77 3.86 -12.67 1.58
CA ASP A 77 3.65 -12.16 2.94
C ASP A 77 4.39 -12.95 4.06
N GLU A 78 5.30 -13.85 3.69
CA GLU A 78 6.17 -14.54 4.67
C GLU A 78 7.17 -13.57 5.29
N ALA A 79 7.28 -13.60 6.61
CA ALA A 79 8.36 -12.97 7.35
C ALA A 79 9.23 -14.03 8.00
N CYS A 80 10.55 -13.87 7.95
CA CYS A 80 11.49 -14.76 8.62
C CYS A 80 12.74 -14.02 9.09
N HIS A 81 13.53 -14.69 9.94
CA HIS A 81 14.84 -14.23 10.36
C HIS A 81 15.88 -15.28 9.98
N ALA A 82 16.86 -14.92 9.16
CA ALA A 82 17.94 -15.80 8.73
C ALA A 82 19.18 -15.02 8.32
N ARG A 83 20.35 -15.64 8.45
CA ARG A 83 21.65 -15.05 8.07
C ARG A 83 21.92 -15.01 6.56
N SER A 84 21.01 -15.57 5.76
CA SER A 84 21.11 -15.59 4.29
C SER A 84 19.73 -15.75 3.68
N ILE A 85 19.56 -15.34 2.43
CA ILE A 85 18.35 -15.52 1.65
C ILE A 85 18.45 -16.86 0.94
N ARG A 86 17.47 -17.76 1.10
CA ARG A 86 17.52 -19.10 0.52
C ARG A 86 16.34 -19.38 -0.39
N CYS A 87 16.62 -19.65 -1.66
CA CYS A 87 15.58 -20.07 -2.60
C CYS A 87 14.96 -21.40 -2.17
N ARG A 88 13.62 -21.44 -2.10
CA ARG A 88 12.86 -22.62 -1.68
C ARG A 88 12.83 -23.74 -2.72
N TYR A 89 13.23 -23.47 -3.98
CA TYR A 89 13.14 -24.44 -5.06
C TYR A 89 14.35 -25.40 -5.10
N HIS A 90 15.57 -24.87 -5.27
CA HIS A 90 16.79 -25.69 -5.39
C HIS A 90 17.86 -25.31 -4.36
N GLY A 91 17.51 -24.50 -3.35
CA GLY A 91 18.39 -24.19 -2.25
C GLY A 91 19.52 -23.20 -2.55
N TRP A 92 19.52 -22.53 -3.71
CA TRP A 92 20.47 -21.44 -3.94
C TRP A 92 20.43 -20.46 -2.79
N ARG A 93 21.59 -20.05 -2.31
CA ARG A 93 21.73 -19.19 -1.15
C ARG A 93 22.41 -17.90 -1.54
N TYR A 94 21.87 -16.79 -1.02
CA TYR A 94 22.40 -15.45 -1.23
C TYR A 94 22.71 -14.83 0.12
N GLU A 95 23.73 -13.98 0.15
CA GLU A 95 24.02 -13.09 1.27
C GLU A 95 22.85 -12.10 1.46
N LEU A 96 22.79 -11.42 2.62
CA LEU A 96 21.82 -10.37 2.86
C LEU A 96 22.04 -9.11 1.96
N THR A 97 23.22 -9.04 1.32
CA THR A 97 23.56 -8.06 0.29
C THR A 97 22.98 -8.40 -1.09
N GLY A 98 22.43 -9.62 -1.24
CA GLY A 98 21.92 -10.14 -2.52
C GLY A 98 22.98 -10.86 -3.36
N ARG A 99 24.27 -10.87 -2.98
CA ARG A 99 25.33 -11.58 -3.69
C ARG A 99 25.09 -13.10 -3.59
N LEU A 100 25.35 -13.85 -4.67
CA LEU A 100 25.27 -15.30 -4.62
C LEU A 100 26.35 -15.84 -3.66
N GLN A 101 25.92 -16.65 -2.68
CA GLN A 101 26.81 -17.30 -1.71
C GLN A 101 27.09 -18.76 -2.06
N GLN A 102 26.05 -19.48 -2.53
CA GLN A 102 26.13 -20.91 -2.81
C GLN A 102 25.12 -21.35 -3.88
N ALA A 103 25.62 -22.11 -4.84
CA ALA A 103 24.83 -22.79 -5.87
C ALA A 103 25.27 -24.28 -5.91
N THR A 104 24.54 -25.13 -5.19
CA THR A 104 24.89 -26.55 -5.08
C THR A 104 24.78 -27.25 -6.45
N GLY A 105 25.82 -28.01 -6.81
CA GLY A 105 25.87 -28.77 -8.07
C GLY A 105 26.38 -27.98 -9.27
N PHE A 106 26.84 -26.73 -9.06
CA PHE A 106 27.53 -25.92 -10.07
C PHE A 106 29.05 -25.92 -9.84
N GLY A 107 29.82 -25.86 -10.91
CA GLY A 107 31.29 -25.85 -10.89
C GLY A 107 31.89 -24.46 -10.62
N GLU A 108 33.22 -24.36 -10.73
CA GLU A 108 33.99 -23.14 -10.50
C GLU A 108 33.78 -22.06 -11.59
N ASP A 109 33.17 -22.43 -12.70
CA ASP A 109 32.80 -21.52 -13.81
C ASP A 109 31.64 -20.57 -13.46
N LEU A 110 30.88 -20.84 -12.40
CA LEU A 110 29.82 -19.96 -11.92
C LEU A 110 30.42 -18.84 -11.06
N GLN A 111 30.55 -17.65 -11.65
CA GLN A 111 31.04 -16.47 -10.93
C GLN A 111 29.94 -15.88 -10.04
N PRO A 112 30.08 -15.89 -8.69
CA PRO A 112 29.02 -15.44 -7.78
C PRO A 112 28.52 -14.01 -8.02
N ASP A 113 29.38 -13.12 -8.49
CA ASP A 113 29.04 -11.70 -8.71
C ASP A 113 28.10 -11.49 -9.91
N ASP A 114 28.12 -12.40 -10.89
CA ASP A 114 27.22 -12.36 -12.06
C ASP A 114 25.80 -12.86 -11.74
N TRP A 115 25.63 -13.53 -10.61
CA TRP A 115 24.40 -14.23 -10.23
C TRP A 115 23.74 -13.69 -8.97
N GLY A 116 24.07 -12.46 -8.58
CA GLY A 116 23.39 -11.76 -7.50
C GLY A 116 21.91 -11.54 -7.77
N LEU A 117 21.11 -11.34 -6.71
CA LEU A 117 19.68 -11.02 -6.81
C LEU A 117 19.46 -9.69 -7.56
N PHE A 118 18.30 -9.55 -8.16
CA PHE A 118 17.89 -8.30 -8.83
C PHE A 118 17.52 -7.25 -7.78
N PRO A 119 18.32 -6.19 -7.59
CA PRO A 119 18.03 -5.17 -6.60
C PRO A 119 16.83 -4.32 -7.01
N VAL A 120 16.10 -3.84 -6.00
CA VAL A 120 15.00 -2.89 -6.15
C VAL A 120 15.31 -1.70 -5.26
N PRO A 121 15.28 -0.44 -5.76
CA PRO A 121 15.39 0.74 -4.92
C PRO A 121 14.40 0.68 -3.77
N CYS A 122 14.86 0.98 -2.55
CA CYS A 122 14.01 1.00 -1.37
C CYS A 122 14.40 2.14 -0.43
N ALA A 123 13.43 2.63 0.33
CA ALA A 123 13.61 3.69 1.30
C ALA A 123 12.63 3.53 2.46
N GLU A 124 12.96 4.14 3.59
CA GLU A 124 12.10 4.16 4.77
C GLU A 124 11.59 5.59 5.02
N TRP A 125 10.31 5.69 5.33
CA TRP A 125 9.67 6.93 5.73
C TRP A 125 8.78 6.68 6.94
N ARG A 126 9.07 7.34 8.06
CA ARG A 126 8.30 7.26 9.31
C ARG A 126 7.88 5.82 9.70
N GLY A 127 8.84 4.88 9.63
CA GLY A 127 8.61 3.48 9.99
C GLY A 127 7.85 2.65 8.95
N LEU A 128 7.68 3.17 7.75
CA LEU A 128 7.14 2.47 6.59
C LEU A 128 8.26 2.23 5.57
N ALA A 129 8.30 1.03 5.00
CA ALA A 129 9.23 0.66 3.96
C ALA A 129 8.57 0.74 2.59
N PHE A 130 9.19 1.48 1.69
CA PHE A 130 8.77 1.65 0.30
C PHE A 130 9.80 1.06 -0.65
N VAL A 131 9.34 0.61 -1.81
CA VAL A 131 10.18 0.17 -2.93
C VAL A 131 9.77 0.88 -4.20
N HIS A 132 10.71 1.04 -5.13
CA HIS A 132 10.44 1.61 -6.44
C HIS A 132 10.91 0.65 -7.54
N PRO A 133 10.00 0.02 -8.32
CA PRO A 133 10.37 -1.00 -9.30
C PRO A 133 11.17 -0.49 -10.50
N GLY A 134 11.09 0.80 -10.80
CA GLY A 134 11.87 1.43 -11.89
C GLY A 134 13.25 1.88 -11.42
N PRO A 135 14.17 2.14 -12.36
CA PRO A 135 15.52 2.63 -12.07
C PRO A 135 15.50 4.10 -11.64
N ASP A 136 16.51 4.51 -10.88
CA ASP A 136 16.83 5.90 -10.54
C ASP A 136 15.65 6.79 -10.11
N PRO A 137 14.85 6.38 -9.10
CA PRO A 137 13.70 7.15 -8.67
C PRO A 137 14.12 8.46 -8.01
N GLU A 138 13.24 9.47 -8.10
CA GLU A 138 13.35 10.62 -7.22
C GLU A 138 13.33 10.15 -5.75
N PRO A 139 14.15 10.75 -4.86
CA PRO A 139 14.15 10.37 -3.45
C PRO A 139 12.76 10.43 -2.81
N LEU A 140 12.41 9.39 -2.04
CA LEU A 140 11.09 9.23 -1.40
C LEU A 140 10.73 10.42 -0.49
N ASP A 141 11.69 10.95 0.26
CA ASP A 141 11.51 12.07 1.17
C ASP A 141 11.08 13.35 0.44
N ARG A 142 11.55 13.57 -0.79
CA ARG A 142 11.06 14.67 -1.64
C ARG A 142 9.62 14.48 -2.05
N GLN A 143 9.26 13.27 -2.50
CA GLN A 143 7.88 12.96 -2.88
C GLN A 143 6.92 13.10 -1.70
N LEU A 144 7.36 12.76 -0.48
CA LEU A 144 6.54 12.78 0.74
C LEU A 144 6.72 14.04 1.60
N ASP A 145 7.45 15.05 1.14
CA ASP A 145 7.74 16.26 1.90
C ASP A 145 6.46 17.02 2.31
N ALA A 146 5.53 17.24 1.38
CA ALA A 146 4.26 17.89 1.67
C ALA A 146 3.39 17.08 2.65
N LEU A 147 3.35 15.76 2.48
CA LEU A 147 2.66 14.87 3.42
C LEU A 147 3.33 14.87 4.80
N SER A 148 4.66 14.93 4.85
CA SER A 148 5.41 15.03 6.10
C SER A 148 5.07 16.30 6.86
N ARG A 149 4.90 17.42 6.16
CA ARG A 149 4.45 18.69 6.77
C ARG A 149 3.01 18.60 7.27
N ALA A 150 2.11 18.00 6.49
CA ALA A 150 0.71 17.82 6.88
C ALA A 150 0.56 16.90 8.09
N ALA A 151 1.35 15.82 8.17
CA ALA A 151 1.37 14.89 9.30
C ALA A 151 2.02 15.49 10.56
N GLY A 152 2.84 16.56 10.43
CA GLY A 152 3.48 17.22 11.57
C GLY A 152 4.21 16.26 12.51
N ASP A 153 3.90 16.35 13.80
CA ASP A 153 4.50 15.52 14.86
C ASP A 153 3.79 14.19 15.10
N LEU A 154 2.82 13.81 14.26
CA LEU A 154 2.15 12.52 14.38
C LEU A 154 3.16 11.37 14.33
N ARG A 155 3.11 10.50 15.33
CA ARG A 155 4.01 9.36 15.50
C ARG A 155 3.21 8.06 15.61
N TRP A 156 3.35 7.21 14.59
CA TRP A 156 2.87 5.82 14.64
C TRP A 156 4.01 4.82 14.81
N THR A 157 5.28 5.27 14.72
CA THR A 157 6.45 4.42 14.93
C THR A 157 6.57 3.90 16.34
N ASP A 158 6.06 4.66 17.33
CA ASP A 158 6.11 4.34 18.75
C ASP A 158 4.89 3.52 19.20
N GLN A 159 3.98 3.22 18.30
CA GLN A 159 2.79 2.41 18.57
C GLN A 159 3.11 0.91 18.53
N ASP A 160 2.41 0.13 19.36
CA ASP A 160 2.59 -1.32 19.46
C ASP A 160 1.92 -2.06 18.28
N PRO A 161 2.49 -3.15 17.79
CA PRO A 161 1.79 -4.03 16.86
C PRO A 161 0.49 -4.54 17.48
N LEU A 162 -0.63 -4.38 16.75
CA LEU A 162 -1.93 -4.89 17.19
C LEU A 162 -2.37 -6.10 16.37
N GLY A 163 -2.08 -6.10 15.07
CA GLY A 163 -2.44 -7.19 14.20
C GLY A 163 -2.30 -6.85 12.72
N VAL A 164 -2.66 -7.81 11.89
CA VAL A 164 -2.74 -7.67 10.43
C VAL A 164 -4.06 -8.24 9.96
N ALA A 165 -4.61 -7.69 8.86
CA ALA A 165 -5.74 -8.28 8.17
C ALA A 165 -5.51 -8.24 6.66
N ARG A 166 -6.19 -9.16 5.95
CA ARG A 166 -6.17 -9.22 4.50
C ARG A 166 -7.59 -9.34 3.99
N HIS A 167 -7.99 -8.42 3.12
CA HIS A 167 -9.30 -8.42 2.49
C HIS A 167 -9.13 -8.53 0.98
N THR A 168 -9.95 -9.34 0.35
CA THR A 168 -10.01 -9.43 -1.12
C THR A 168 -11.35 -8.86 -1.56
N ILE A 169 -11.30 -7.90 -2.47
CA ILE A 169 -12.46 -7.19 -2.99
C ILE A 169 -12.54 -7.44 -4.49
N ALA A 170 -13.72 -7.83 -4.98
CA ALA A 170 -13.98 -8.05 -6.39
C ALA A 170 -14.22 -6.71 -7.12
N CYS A 171 -13.21 -5.85 -7.11
CA CYS A 171 -13.22 -4.59 -7.85
C CYS A 171 -11.80 -4.19 -8.31
N ASN A 172 -11.75 -3.33 -9.32
CA ASN A 172 -10.53 -2.68 -9.76
C ASN A 172 -9.97 -1.78 -8.63
N TRP A 173 -8.64 -1.71 -8.49
CA TRP A 173 -7.99 -0.92 -7.46
C TRP A 173 -8.39 0.57 -7.48
N LYS A 174 -8.68 1.11 -8.67
CA LYS A 174 -9.14 2.50 -8.82
C LYS A 174 -10.51 2.73 -8.21
N VAL A 175 -11.41 1.74 -8.28
CA VAL A 175 -12.74 1.84 -7.64
C VAL A 175 -12.59 1.98 -6.12
N TYR A 176 -11.73 1.16 -5.51
CA TYR A 176 -11.45 1.26 -4.08
C TYR A 176 -10.78 2.58 -3.69
N VAL A 177 -9.76 3.01 -4.46
CA VAL A 177 -9.06 4.28 -4.17
C VAL A 177 -10.00 5.48 -4.31
N GLU A 178 -10.88 5.49 -5.31
CA GLU A 178 -11.88 6.56 -5.47
C GLU A 178 -12.87 6.59 -4.31
N ASN A 179 -13.32 5.42 -3.82
CA ASN A 179 -14.15 5.34 -2.61
C ASN A 179 -13.44 5.90 -1.37
N TYR A 180 -12.13 5.64 -1.24
CA TYR A 180 -11.33 6.19 -0.14
C TYR A 180 -11.16 7.71 -0.25
N LEU A 181 -11.04 8.29 -1.46
CA LEU A 181 -10.65 9.68 -1.71
C LEU A 181 -11.79 10.71 -1.61
N GLU A 182 -12.90 10.34 -1.02
CA GLU A 182 -14.01 11.26 -0.77
C GLU A 182 -14.74 10.89 0.54
N GLY A 183 -15.52 11.79 1.08
CA GLY A 183 -16.36 11.55 2.27
C GLY A 183 -17.84 11.71 1.98
N TYR A 184 -18.21 11.81 0.70
CA TYR A 184 -19.57 12.09 0.28
C TYR A 184 -20.52 10.91 0.54
N HIS A 185 -19.99 9.67 0.52
CA HIS A 185 -20.73 8.45 0.85
C HIS A 185 -20.93 8.24 2.36
N VAL A 186 -20.10 8.83 3.21
CA VAL A 186 -20.08 8.57 4.67
C VAL A 186 -21.46 8.69 5.32
N PRO A 187 -22.27 9.75 5.08
CA PRO A 187 -23.57 9.89 5.71
C PRO A 187 -24.60 8.86 5.26
N TYR A 188 -24.35 8.13 4.19
CA TYR A 188 -25.27 7.16 3.61
C TYR A 188 -24.82 5.71 3.84
N LEU A 189 -23.54 5.47 3.94
CA LEU A 189 -22.94 4.14 4.02
C LEU A 189 -22.40 3.84 5.42
N HIS A 190 -21.69 4.79 6.05
CA HIS A 190 -21.02 4.65 7.33
C HIS A 190 -21.73 5.40 8.44
N LEU A 191 -22.93 4.94 8.81
CA LEU A 191 -23.81 5.68 9.73
C LEU A 191 -23.18 5.91 11.13
N ASP A 192 -22.35 4.98 11.60
CA ASP A 192 -21.67 5.10 12.88
C ASP A 192 -20.53 6.13 12.80
N LEU A 193 -19.71 6.08 11.75
CA LEU A 193 -18.67 7.07 11.49
C LEU A 193 -19.25 8.48 11.32
N ALA A 194 -20.40 8.59 10.64
CA ALA A 194 -21.09 9.87 10.41
C ALA A 194 -21.55 10.58 11.70
N ARG A 195 -21.67 9.83 12.82
CA ARG A 195 -21.98 10.42 14.13
C ARG A 195 -20.76 11.04 14.81
N ASP A 196 -19.58 10.53 14.52
CA ASP A 196 -18.32 10.90 15.16
C ASP A 196 -17.59 12.02 14.43
N VAL A 197 -17.94 12.29 13.16
CA VAL A 197 -17.26 13.27 12.30
C VAL A 197 -18.20 14.39 11.90
N ASP A 198 -17.73 15.62 11.94
CA ASP A 198 -18.47 16.76 11.41
C ASP A 198 -18.36 16.83 9.89
N LEU A 199 -19.37 16.28 9.21
CA LEU A 199 -19.43 16.16 7.76
C LEU A 199 -19.53 17.52 7.03
N ASP A 200 -19.98 18.58 7.70
CA ASP A 200 -20.02 19.93 7.13
C ASP A 200 -18.59 20.52 6.98
N THR A 201 -17.66 20.04 7.79
CA THR A 201 -16.25 20.43 7.78
C THR A 201 -15.37 19.42 7.02
N TYR A 202 -15.94 18.30 6.57
CA TYR A 202 -15.17 17.25 5.89
C TYR A 202 -14.69 17.73 4.53
N GLU A 203 -13.38 17.69 4.34
CA GLU A 203 -12.70 18.12 3.13
C GLU A 203 -11.57 17.13 2.78
N VAL A 204 -11.45 16.81 1.50
CA VAL A 204 -10.27 16.12 0.97
C VAL A 204 -9.39 17.13 0.26
N ARG A 205 -8.14 17.26 0.71
CA ARG A 205 -7.12 18.16 0.16
C ARG A 205 -6.13 17.37 -0.66
N PRO A 206 -6.27 17.35 -2.00
CA PRO A 206 -5.29 16.72 -2.86
C PRO A 206 -3.99 17.52 -2.87
N GLY A 207 -2.87 16.80 -2.85
CA GLY A 207 -1.54 17.32 -3.10
C GLY A 207 -0.88 16.58 -4.25
N ASP A 208 0.39 16.88 -4.52
CA ASP A 208 1.16 16.08 -5.47
C ASP A 208 1.43 14.69 -4.86
N ARG A 209 0.99 13.63 -5.54
CA ARG A 209 1.18 12.23 -5.14
C ARG A 209 0.58 11.85 -3.76
N HIS A 210 -0.35 12.64 -3.22
CA HIS A 210 -1.06 12.32 -1.97
C HIS A 210 -2.39 13.06 -1.87
N ALA A 211 -3.24 12.64 -0.93
CA ALA A 211 -4.39 13.41 -0.47
C ALA A 211 -4.49 13.30 1.05
N VAL A 212 -4.93 14.37 1.71
CA VAL A 212 -5.18 14.41 3.15
C VAL A 212 -6.65 14.72 3.39
N HIS A 213 -7.29 13.95 4.25
CA HIS A 213 -8.65 14.21 4.69
C HIS A 213 -8.63 15.03 5.98
N VAL A 214 -9.46 16.03 6.04
CA VAL A 214 -9.61 16.92 7.18
C VAL A 214 -11.07 16.95 7.58
N ALA A 215 -11.35 16.70 8.86
CA ALA A 215 -12.68 16.87 9.44
C ALA A 215 -12.54 17.25 10.90
N LEU A 216 -13.47 18.04 11.41
CA LEU A 216 -13.56 18.30 12.84
C LEU A 216 -14.29 17.13 13.53
N PRO A 217 -13.85 16.72 14.73
CA PRO A 217 -14.54 15.68 15.48
C PRO A 217 -15.86 16.20 16.04
N ARG A 218 -16.86 15.32 16.14
CA ARG A 218 -18.08 15.56 16.92
C ARG A 218 -17.95 14.83 18.27
N GLY A 219 -17.84 15.59 19.35
CA GLY A 219 -17.75 15.03 20.71
C GLY A 219 -16.45 14.29 21.00
N ASP A 220 -16.49 13.31 21.92
CA ASP A 220 -15.33 12.52 22.39
C ASP A 220 -15.19 11.16 21.69
N GLY A 221 -15.74 11.01 20.49
CA GLY A 221 -15.76 9.77 19.71
C GLY A 221 -14.37 9.20 19.38
N ALA A 222 -14.33 7.96 18.92
CA ALA A 222 -13.09 7.22 18.64
C ALA A 222 -12.25 7.83 17.51
N VAL A 223 -12.85 8.66 16.67
CA VAL A 223 -12.27 9.27 15.46
C VAL A 223 -11.71 10.68 15.74
N ASN A 224 -11.77 11.13 17.00
CA ASN A 224 -11.27 12.44 17.40
C ASN A 224 -9.78 12.59 17.10
N ASP A 225 -9.42 13.71 16.47
CA ASP A 225 -8.04 14.05 16.07
C ASP A 225 -7.44 13.06 15.04
N GLY A 226 -8.27 12.46 14.17
CA GLY A 226 -7.82 11.57 13.11
C GLY A 226 -7.04 12.31 12.03
N PHE A 227 -6.00 11.65 11.52
CA PHE A 227 -5.30 12.03 10.31
C PHE A 227 -5.45 10.91 9.30
N TRP A 228 -6.13 11.19 8.19
CA TRP A 228 -6.29 10.25 7.10
C TRP A 228 -5.56 10.75 5.89
N ALA A 229 -4.76 9.92 5.29
CA ALA A 229 -4.02 10.28 4.10
C ALA A 229 -3.93 9.10 3.13
N TRP A 230 -4.06 9.41 1.87
CA TRP A 230 -3.71 8.50 0.80
C TRP A 230 -2.38 8.92 0.18
N VAL A 231 -1.55 7.94 -0.17
CA VAL A 231 -0.26 8.10 -0.82
C VAL A 231 -0.26 7.34 -2.14
N TRP A 232 -0.02 8.05 -3.22
CA TRP A 232 0.07 7.48 -4.56
C TRP A 232 1.11 6.35 -4.64
N PRO A 233 0.80 5.25 -5.34
CA PRO A 233 -0.54 4.86 -5.82
C PRO A 233 -1.27 3.92 -4.86
N ASN A 234 -0.62 3.36 -3.83
CA ASN A 234 -1.06 2.12 -3.19
C ASN A 234 -1.07 2.15 -1.66
N ALA A 235 -0.99 3.30 -1.03
CA ALA A 235 -0.98 3.34 0.43
C ALA A 235 -2.06 4.27 1.00
N ALA A 236 -2.67 3.87 2.11
CA ALA A 236 -3.50 4.72 2.92
C ALA A 236 -3.09 4.63 4.39
N LEU A 237 -3.23 5.74 5.09
CA LEU A 237 -2.85 5.92 6.49
C LEU A 237 -4.07 6.44 7.24
N ASN A 238 -4.55 5.67 8.19
CA ASN A 238 -5.65 6.06 9.08
C ASN A 238 -5.09 6.14 10.50
N VAL A 239 -4.69 7.35 10.91
CA VAL A 239 -4.05 7.61 12.21
C VAL A 239 -5.09 8.18 13.16
N TYR A 240 -5.32 7.50 14.27
CA TYR A 240 -6.24 7.88 15.33
C TYR A 240 -5.51 8.03 16.66
N ARG A 241 -6.10 8.70 17.63
CA ARG A 241 -5.54 8.81 18.97
C ARG A 241 -5.26 7.44 19.63
N ARG A 242 -6.08 6.43 19.33
CA ARG A 242 -5.97 5.07 19.90
C ARG A 242 -5.07 4.13 19.12
N GLY A 243 -4.70 4.47 17.89
CA GLY A 243 -3.84 3.65 17.06
C GLY A 243 -3.86 4.05 15.59
N THR A 244 -3.26 3.23 14.75
CA THR A 244 -3.12 3.48 13.32
C THR A 244 -3.47 2.24 12.53
N CYS A 245 -4.21 2.40 11.44
CA CYS A 245 -4.33 1.41 10.38
C CYS A 245 -3.55 1.88 9.16
N ILE A 246 -2.61 1.07 8.71
CA ILE A 246 -1.82 1.28 7.50
C ILE A 246 -2.36 0.32 6.46
N GLU A 247 -2.78 0.85 5.32
CA GLU A 247 -3.35 0.06 4.23
C GLU A 247 -2.39 0.01 3.06
N ARG A 248 -2.08 -1.20 2.61
CA ARG A 248 -1.43 -1.45 1.32
C ARG A 248 -2.47 -1.97 0.35
N ILE A 249 -2.73 -1.18 -0.71
CA ILE A 249 -3.73 -1.48 -1.73
C ILE A 249 -3.02 -2.19 -2.89
N VAL A 250 -3.35 -3.46 -3.12
CA VAL A 250 -2.67 -4.32 -4.09
C VAL A 250 -3.57 -4.60 -5.28
N PRO A 251 -3.23 -4.13 -6.50
CA PRO A 251 -3.96 -4.44 -7.72
C PRO A 251 -3.67 -5.89 -8.13
N ALA A 252 -4.57 -6.80 -7.80
CA ALA A 252 -4.39 -8.24 -8.02
C ALA A 252 -5.04 -8.75 -9.33
N GLY A 253 -5.72 -7.89 -10.05
CA GLY A 253 -6.38 -8.16 -11.33
C GLY A 253 -7.17 -6.94 -11.81
N PRO A 254 -7.69 -6.96 -13.04
CA PRO A 254 -8.50 -5.86 -13.55
C PRO A 254 -9.79 -5.64 -12.75
N ASP A 255 -10.25 -6.69 -12.07
CA ASP A 255 -11.48 -6.75 -11.27
C ASP A 255 -11.24 -7.27 -9.84
N ARG A 256 -9.98 -7.25 -9.37
CA ARG A 256 -9.62 -7.76 -8.06
C ARG A 256 -8.56 -6.90 -7.39
N THR A 257 -8.88 -6.47 -6.18
CA THR A 257 -7.98 -5.73 -5.27
C THR A 257 -7.79 -6.53 -3.99
N VAL A 258 -6.58 -6.52 -3.46
CA VAL A 258 -6.27 -7.08 -2.13
C VAL A 258 -5.79 -5.94 -1.24
N LEU A 259 -6.41 -5.81 -0.08
CA LEU A 259 -6.00 -4.88 0.96
C LEU A 259 -5.21 -5.64 2.02
N HIS A 260 -4.05 -5.12 2.36
CA HIS A 260 -3.26 -5.58 3.50
C HIS A 260 -3.26 -4.49 4.55
N TYR A 261 -3.87 -4.77 5.69
CA TYR A 261 -3.94 -3.86 6.82
C TYR A 261 -2.89 -4.24 7.86
N THR A 262 -2.17 -3.25 8.33
CA THR A 262 -1.31 -3.34 9.51
C THR A 262 -1.86 -2.43 10.58
N TYR A 263 -2.28 -3.01 11.70
CA TYR A 263 -2.82 -2.28 12.84
C TYR A 263 -1.74 -2.07 13.89
N LEU A 264 -1.66 -0.84 14.36
CA LEU A 264 -0.80 -0.41 15.45
C LEU A 264 -1.68 0.22 16.52
N ALA A 265 -1.43 -0.08 17.81
CA ALA A 265 -2.15 0.51 18.91
C ALA A 265 -1.29 1.55 19.63
N SER A 266 -1.88 2.66 20.04
CA SER A 266 -1.23 3.60 20.94
C SER A 266 -0.78 2.88 22.21
N PRO A 267 0.40 3.21 22.77
CA PRO A 267 0.83 2.67 24.07
C PRO A 267 -0.16 2.93 25.22
N THR A 268 -1.01 3.95 25.06
CA THR A 268 -2.05 4.29 26.05
C THR A 268 -3.40 3.61 25.80
N ALA A 269 -3.55 2.89 24.69
CA ALA A 269 -4.78 2.19 24.36
C ALA A 269 -4.96 0.94 25.23
N ASN A 270 -6.09 0.87 25.94
CA ASN A 270 -6.48 -0.31 26.72
C ASN A 270 -7.04 -1.44 25.84
N ALA A 271 -7.43 -2.57 26.42
CA ALA A 271 -7.95 -3.72 25.66
C ALA A 271 -9.25 -3.39 24.91
N ALA A 272 -10.15 -2.63 25.52
CA ALA A 272 -11.41 -2.23 24.90
C ALA A 272 -11.18 -1.26 23.70
N ASP A 273 -10.22 -0.35 23.83
CA ASP A 273 -9.83 0.56 22.73
C ASP A 273 -9.29 -0.23 21.52
N ARG A 274 -8.44 -1.24 21.78
CA ARG A 274 -7.85 -2.11 20.76
C ARG A 274 -8.93 -2.92 20.02
N GLU A 275 -9.86 -3.50 20.75
CA GLU A 275 -11.00 -4.24 20.20
C GLU A 275 -11.92 -3.34 19.39
N ALA A 276 -12.27 -2.16 19.92
CA ALA A 276 -13.12 -1.19 19.24
C ALA A 276 -12.51 -0.73 17.89
N MET A 277 -11.18 -0.50 17.86
CA MET A 277 -10.48 -0.11 16.65
C MET A 277 -10.56 -1.20 15.56
N LEU A 278 -10.31 -2.46 15.92
CA LEU A 278 -10.40 -3.59 14.98
C LEU A 278 -11.83 -3.81 14.50
N SER A 279 -12.81 -3.73 15.39
CA SER A 279 -14.23 -3.88 15.07
C SER A 279 -14.73 -2.79 14.14
N MET A 280 -14.40 -1.52 14.43
CA MET A 280 -14.73 -0.38 13.56
C MET A 280 -14.13 -0.54 12.18
N SER A 281 -12.83 -0.83 12.10
CA SER A 281 -12.16 -1.04 10.81
C SER A 281 -12.79 -2.19 10.02
N GLY A 282 -13.12 -3.30 10.67
CA GLY A 282 -13.77 -4.44 10.03
C GLY A 282 -15.17 -4.10 9.47
N THR A 283 -15.96 -3.30 10.22
CA THR A 283 -17.29 -2.84 9.77
C THR A 283 -17.19 -1.94 8.56
N LEU A 284 -16.34 -0.88 8.64
CA LEU A 284 -16.13 0.06 7.53
C LEU A 284 -15.64 -0.67 6.27
N THR A 285 -14.65 -1.56 6.42
CA THR A 285 -14.13 -2.34 5.27
C THR A 285 -15.21 -3.23 4.64
N ALA A 286 -16.11 -3.83 5.43
CA ALA A 286 -17.18 -4.65 4.89
C ALA A 286 -18.20 -3.83 4.12
N GLU A 287 -18.56 -2.64 4.60
CA GLU A 287 -19.45 -1.69 3.94
C GLU A 287 -18.84 -1.19 2.62
N ASP A 288 -17.58 -0.77 2.62
CA ASP A 288 -16.84 -0.33 1.43
C ASP A 288 -16.66 -1.45 0.41
N THR A 289 -16.34 -2.66 0.87
CA THR A 289 -16.23 -3.85 0.00
C THR A 289 -17.54 -4.04 -0.76
N ARG A 290 -18.66 -4.02 -0.06
CA ARG A 290 -19.98 -4.26 -0.67
C ARG A 290 -20.30 -3.25 -1.76
N ILE A 291 -20.07 -1.95 -1.53
CA ILE A 291 -20.38 -0.91 -2.52
C ILE A 291 -19.41 -0.94 -3.69
N CYS A 292 -18.10 -1.11 -3.44
CA CYS A 292 -17.09 -1.21 -4.50
C CYS A 292 -17.34 -2.38 -5.45
N GLU A 293 -17.77 -3.54 -4.93
CA GLU A 293 -18.13 -4.69 -5.75
C GLU A 293 -19.41 -4.45 -6.59
N VAL A 294 -20.39 -3.72 -6.05
CA VAL A 294 -21.58 -3.31 -6.82
C VAL A 294 -21.18 -2.34 -7.93
N VAL A 295 -20.34 -1.35 -7.63
CA VAL A 295 -19.83 -0.38 -8.61
C VAL A 295 -19.09 -1.12 -9.74
N GLN A 296 -18.19 -2.05 -9.40
CA GLN A 296 -17.46 -2.83 -10.40
C GLN A 296 -18.38 -3.61 -11.33
N ARG A 297 -19.41 -4.29 -10.80
CA ARG A 297 -20.41 -4.97 -11.63
C ARG A 297 -21.11 -4.01 -12.59
N ASN A 298 -21.58 -2.87 -12.09
CA ASN A 298 -22.28 -1.88 -12.90
C ASN A 298 -21.38 -1.27 -14.00
N LEU A 299 -20.08 -1.12 -13.74
CA LEU A 299 -19.09 -0.70 -14.72
C LEU A 299 -18.91 -1.76 -15.82
N SER A 300 -18.95 -3.06 -15.45
CA SER A 300 -18.78 -4.18 -16.37
C SER A 300 -20.05 -4.46 -17.22
N ASP A 301 -21.25 -4.24 -16.67
CA ASP A 301 -22.52 -4.57 -17.30
C ASP A 301 -22.94 -3.66 -18.45
N GLY A 302 -22.25 -2.53 -18.63
CA GLY A 302 -22.29 -1.79 -19.88
C GLY A 302 -23.23 -0.59 -20.04
N PRO A 303 -24.29 -0.34 -19.26
CA PRO A 303 -25.11 0.87 -19.42
C PRO A 303 -24.38 2.14 -18.95
N TYR A 304 -23.53 2.02 -17.92
CA TYR A 304 -22.76 3.14 -17.42
C TYR A 304 -21.54 3.41 -18.29
N ARG A 305 -21.36 4.67 -18.71
CA ARG A 305 -20.24 5.11 -19.55
C ARG A 305 -19.28 6.01 -18.80
N SER A 306 -19.80 6.99 -18.09
CA SER A 306 -19.06 7.93 -17.27
C SER A 306 -20.01 8.66 -16.33
N GLY A 307 -19.51 9.08 -15.14
CA GLY A 307 -20.25 9.89 -14.18
C GLY A 307 -19.78 11.34 -14.17
N ARG A 308 -20.44 12.12 -13.36
CA ARG A 308 -20.08 13.50 -13.04
C ARG A 308 -19.70 13.59 -11.57
N LEU A 309 -18.53 14.14 -11.29
CA LEU A 309 -18.04 14.35 -9.92
C LEU A 309 -18.67 15.61 -9.32
N SER A 310 -18.89 15.57 -8.01
CA SER A 310 -19.29 16.72 -7.21
C SER A 310 -18.12 17.69 -7.07
N PRO A 311 -18.23 18.95 -7.50
CA PRO A 311 -17.16 19.93 -7.33
C PRO A 311 -16.84 20.23 -5.86
N ARG A 312 -17.80 19.99 -4.97
CA ARG A 312 -17.67 20.27 -3.54
C ARG A 312 -17.04 19.11 -2.76
N HIS A 313 -17.35 17.87 -3.11
CA HIS A 313 -17.06 16.72 -2.26
C HIS A 313 -16.04 15.74 -2.82
N GLU A 314 -15.75 15.79 -4.13
CA GLU A 314 -14.96 14.77 -4.82
C GLU A 314 -13.68 15.33 -5.46
N SER A 315 -13.07 16.36 -4.84
CA SER A 315 -11.80 16.95 -5.30
C SER A 315 -10.65 15.95 -5.28
N GLY A 316 -10.60 15.04 -4.29
CA GLY A 316 -9.62 13.96 -4.20
C GLY A 316 -9.77 12.95 -5.34
N VAL A 317 -11.00 12.56 -5.66
CA VAL A 317 -11.31 11.67 -6.78
C VAL A 317 -10.90 12.31 -8.11
N LEU A 318 -11.21 13.62 -8.30
CA LEU A 318 -10.81 14.33 -9.52
C LEU A 318 -9.29 14.31 -9.71
N ALA A 319 -8.53 14.71 -8.69
CA ALA A 319 -7.07 14.75 -8.73
C ALA A 319 -6.47 13.34 -9.00
N PHE A 320 -7.03 12.31 -8.40
CA PHE A 320 -6.65 10.93 -8.67
C PHE A 320 -6.89 10.52 -10.13
N GLN A 321 -8.09 10.79 -10.65
CA GLN A 321 -8.43 10.49 -12.04
C GLN A 321 -7.51 11.22 -13.03
N GLU A 322 -7.18 12.48 -12.77
CA GLU A 322 -6.24 13.27 -13.58
C GLU A 322 -4.84 12.66 -13.55
N SER A 323 -4.36 12.21 -12.38
CA SER A 323 -3.06 11.54 -12.21
C SER A 323 -2.99 10.22 -12.97
N VAL A 324 -4.06 9.40 -12.89
CA VAL A 324 -4.16 8.16 -13.68
C VAL A 324 -4.12 8.45 -15.17
N LEU A 325 -4.93 9.39 -15.65
CA LEU A 325 -5.01 9.75 -17.06
C LEU A 325 -3.69 10.33 -17.58
N ALA A 326 -3.01 11.17 -16.81
CA ALA A 326 -1.70 11.70 -17.15
C ALA A 326 -0.67 10.56 -17.27
N SER A 327 -0.60 9.67 -16.30
CA SER A 327 0.33 8.53 -16.30
C SER A 327 0.11 7.59 -17.49
N LEU A 328 -1.14 7.37 -17.90
CA LEU A 328 -1.45 6.52 -19.06
C LEU A 328 -1.13 7.21 -20.41
N LYS A 329 -1.09 8.56 -20.47
CA LYS A 329 -0.74 9.32 -21.67
C LYS A 329 0.77 9.42 -21.90
N ASP A 330 1.58 9.46 -20.83
CA ASP A 330 3.05 9.64 -20.89
C ASP A 330 3.82 8.45 -21.48
N ARG A 331 3.14 7.56 -22.18
CA ARG A 331 3.71 6.42 -22.91
C ARG A 331 4.20 6.73 -24.31
N ARG A 332 4.16 8.00 -24.76
CA ARG A 332 4.60 8.35 -26.12
C ARG A 332 6.04 8.81 -26.16
#